data_3b7d2873f3d86893c8107c401eee9c9c
#
_entry.id   3b7d2873f3d86893c8107c401eee9c9c
#
_cell.length_a   1.000
_cell.length_b   1.000
_cell.length_c   1.000
_cell.angle_alpha   90.00
_cell.angle_beta   90.00
_cell.angle_gamma   90.00
#
_symmetry.space_group_name_H-M   'P 1'
#
loop_
_entity.id
_entity.type
_entity.pdbx_description
1 polymer ?
#
loop_
_entity_poly.entity_id
_entity_poly.type
_entity_poly.pdbx_seq_one_letter_code
_entity_poly.pdbx_strand_id
1 'polypeptide(L)'
;MNKALSVENLGFYYQAENFLFQQLNFELNKGDILAILGQNGCGKSTLLDLLLGIHRPIQGKIQVYQSIGFVPQFFSSPFAYSVLDIVLMGRSTHINTFAKPKSHDYQIAMQALDYLNLTHLANREFASLSGGQRQLILIARAIASECKLMLLDEPTSALDLANQNTVLSLLQQLVKEHKLTIVFTTHQPNHAVAVANKVLLMNKQNVLFGLTDDVLTAENLTQLFYLPMLVQEAQYQNHGFTHFVPVYDSVLSGFHRIKKC
;
A
#
# COMPACT_ATOMS: atom_id res chain seq x y z
N MET A 1 -22.24 10.70 6.09
CA MET A 1 -20.90 10.55 6.71
C MET A 1 -19.91 10.19 5.62
N ASN A 2 -18.81 10.94 5.48
CA ASN A 2 -17.82 10.72 4.41
C ASN A 2 -16.63 9.83 4.86
N LYS A 3 -16.67 9.33 6.10
CA LYS A 3 -15.59 8.52 6.68
C LYS A 3 -15.50 7.13 6.04
N ALA A 4 -14.27 6.68 5.79
CA ALA A 4 -13.93 5.32 5.35
C ALA A 4 -13.36 4.50 6.50
N LEU A 5 -12.53 5.12 7.36
CA LEU A 5 -11.81 4.49 8.45
C LEU A 5 -11.56 5.51 9.56
N SER A 6 -11.68 5.09 10.82
CA SER A 6 -11.28 5.86 12.01
C SER A 6 -10.50 4.96 12.97
N VAL A 7 -9.39 5.47 13.45
CA VAL A 7 -8.51 4.84 14.45
C VAL A 7 -8.33 5.81 15.61
N GLU A 8 -8.69 5.39 16.82
CA GLU A 8 -8.69 6.24 18.01
C GLU A 8 -7.90 5.57 19.15
N ASN A 9 -6.86 6.27 19.62
CA ASN A 9 -6.00 5.86 20.74
C ASN A 9 -5.48 4.42 20.63
N LEU A 10 -5.19 3.98 19.38
CA LEU A 10 -4.77 2.61 19.12
C LEU A 10 -3.42 2.32 19.75
N GLY A 11 -3.35 1.24 20.52
CA GLY A 11 -2.13 0.68 21.05
C GLY A 11 -2.07 -0.83 20.85
N PHE A 12 -0.88 -1.33 20.50
CA PHE A 12 -0.65 -2.75 20.28
C PHE A 12 0.75 -3.19 20.69
N TYR A 13 0.86 -4.40 21.23
CA TYR A 13 2.10 -5.13 21.49
C TYR A 13 1.89 -6.64 21.26
N TYR A 14 2.96 -7.33 20.88
CA TYR A 14 2.99 -8.79 20.86
C TYR A 14 3.39 -9.40 22.21
N GLN A 15 4.25 -8.70 22.95
CA GLN A 15 4.69 -9.09 24.29
C GLN A 15 4.34 -7.96 25.26
N ALA A 16 3.82 -8.34 26.43
CA ALA A 16 3.40 -7.39 27.43
C ALA A 16 4.48 -6.34 27.73
N GLU A 17 4.07 -5.09 27.93
CA GLU A 17 4.90 -3.93 28.26
C GLU A 17 5.82 -3.40 27.14
N ASN A 18 5.93 -4.09 26.00
CA ASN A 18 6.71 -3.63 24.85
C ASN A 18 5.79 -3.21 23.71
N PHE A 19 5.23 -2.01 23.80
CA PHE A 19 4.35 -1.48 22.77
C PHE A 19 5.08 -1.27 21.44
N LEU A 20 4.49 -1.75 20.38
CA LEU A 20 4.93 -1.49 19.03
C LEU A 20 4.56 -0.05 18.61
N PHE A 21 3.37 0.39 19.02
CA PHE A 21 2.89 1.77 18.94
C PHE A 21 1.78 2.00 19.99
N GLN A 22 1.62 3.25 20.40
CA GLN A 22 0.60 3.69 21.35
C GLN A 22 -0.04 5.01 20.89
N GLN A 23 -1.26 5.26 21.35
CA GLN A 23 -1.98 6.50 21.12
C GLN A 23 -2.07 6.91 19.65
N LEU A 24 -2.07 5.91 18.76
CA LEU A 24 -2.18 6.14 17.33
C LEU A 24 -3.60 6.63 16.99
N ASN A 25 -3.67 7.80 16.36
CA ASN A 25 -4.92 8.43 15.97
C ASN A 25 -4.85 8.87 14.51
N PHE A 26 -5.80 8.43 13.69
CA PHE A 26 -5.97 8.95 12.34
C PHE A 26 -7.37 8.66 11.78
N GLU A 27 -7.75 9.40 10.76
CA GLU A 27 -9.04 9.29 10.10
C GLU A 27 -8.89 9.44 8.59
N LEU A 28 -9.57 8.57 7.84
CA LEU A 28 -9.65 8.64 6.38
C LEU A 28 -11.06 8.89 5.92
N ASN A 29 -11.20 9.78 4.96
CA ASN A 29 -12.40 9.96 4.19
C ASN A 29 -12.42 9.03 2.96
N LYS A 30 -13.60 8.82 2.41
CA LYS A 30 -13.77 8.10 1.15
C LYS A 30 -12.99 8.82 0.04
N GLY A 31 -12.18 8.09 -0.69
CA GLY A 31 -11.33 8.62 -1.76
C GLY A 31 -9.96 9.11 -1.30
N ASP A 32 -9.62 8.99 0.01
CA ASP A 32 -8.25 9.27 0.45
C ASP A 32 -7.30 8.16 0.03
N ILE A 33 -6.04 8.55 -0.22
CA ILE A 33 -4.89 7.64 -0.34
C ILE A 33 -3.95 7.92 0.84
N LEU A 34 -3.85 6.96 1.75
CA LEU A 34 -2.91 7.01 2.87
C LEU A 34 -1.66 6.20 2.55
N ALA A 35 -0.50 6.82 2.61
CA ALA A 35 0.77 6.13 2.66
C ALA A 35 1.24 5.97 4.11
N ILE A 36 1.52 4.74 4.53
CA ILE A 36 2.14 4.43 5.82
C ILE A 36 3.63 4.25 5.59
N LEU A 37 4.44 5.21 6.07
CA LEU A 37 5.89 5.17 5.96
C LEU A 37 6.53 4.81 7.29
N GLY A 38 7.61 4.05 7.23
CA GLY A 38 8.41 3.70 8.38
C GLY A 38 9.48 2.69 8.04
N GLN A 39 10.46 2.54 8.91
CA GLN A 39 11.49 1.54 8.78
C GLN A 39 10.92 0.11 8.88
N ASN A 40 11.70 -0.87 8.46
CA ASN A 40 11.31 -2.27 8.65
C ASN A 40 11.22 -2.59 10.15
N GLY A 41 10.17 -3.34 10.53
CA GLY A 41 9.91 -3.71 11.92
C GLY A 41 9.28 -2.61 12.80
N CYS A 42 8.87 -1.45 12.24
CA CYS A 42 8.17 -0.42 13.02
C CYS A 42 6.66 -0.71 13.23
N GLY A 43 6.13 -1.79 12.63
CA GLY A 43 4.74 -2.21 12.83
C GLY A 43 3.77 -1.89 11.69
N LYS A 44 4.25 -1.53 10.48
CA LYS A 44 3.38 -1.23 9.33
C LYS A 44 2.42 -2.39 9.00
N SER A 45 2.96 -3.59 8.78
CA SER A 45 2.14 -4.77 8.47
C SER A 45 1.23 -5.15 9.64
N THR A 46 1.71 -5.00 10.90
CA THR A 46 0.87 -5.21 12.09
C THR A 46 -0.30 -4.23 12.15
N LEU A 47 -0.08 -2.98 11.75
CA LEU A 47 -1.19 -2.02 11.65
C LEU A 47 -2.20 -2.45 10.58
N LEU A 48 -1.74 -2.95 9.42
CA LEU A 48 -2.65 -3.51 8.41
C LEU A 48 -3.43 -4.72 8.96
N ASP A 49 -2.77 -5.62 9.71
CA ASP A 49 -3.41 -6.78 10.33
C ASP A 49 -4.49 -6.37 11.34
N LEU A 50 -4.26 -5.30 12.09
CA LEU A 50 -5.27 -4.71 12.98
C LEU A 50 -6.44 -4.11 12.21
N LEU A 51 -6.19 -3.40 11.10
CA LEU A 51 -7.23 -2.86 10.23
C LEU A 51 -8.06 -3.98 9.56
N LEU A 52 -7.43 -5.12 9.24
CA LEU A 52 -8.10 -6.32 8.73
C LEU A 52 -8.88 -7.09 9.81
N GLY A 53 -8.68 -6.77 11.09
CA GLY A 53 -9.28 -7.50 12.20
C GLY A 53 -8.62 -8.85 12.49
N ILE A 54 -7.44 -9.13 11.94
CA ILE A 54 -6.64 -10.33 12.22
C ILE A 54 -6.15 -10.30 13.67
N HIS A 55 -5.73 -9.13 14.14
CA HIS A 55 -5.40 -8.87 15.53
C HIS A 55 -6.45 -7.95 16.19
N ARG A 56 -6.61 -8.07 17.51
CA ARG A 56 -7.43 -7.15 18.29
C ARG A 56 -6.56 -6.07 18.93
N PRO A 57 -6.98 -4.81 18.90
CA PRO A 57 -6.29 -3.75 19.63
C PRO A 57 -6.16 -4.10 21.12
N ILE A 58 -5.01 -3.75 21.72
CA ILE A 58 -4.84 -3.81 23.19
C ILE A 58 -5.46 -2.56 23.82
N GLN A 59 -5.31 -1.40 23.13
CA GLN A 59 -5.90 -0.13 23.54
C GLN A 59 -6.56 0.53 22.35
N GLY A 60 -7.58 1.36 22.61
CA GLY A 60 -8.25 2.14 21.60
C GLY A 60 -9.25 1.34 20.77
N LYS A 61 -9.63 1.89 19.64
CA LYS A 61 -10.62 1.28 18.74
C LYS A 61 -10.33 1.58 17.28
N ILE A 62 -10.76 0.68 16.43
CA ILE A 62 -10.76 0.79 14.97
C ILE A 62 -12.21 0.68 14.49
N GLN A 63 -12.62 1.62 13.65
CA GLN A 63 -13.93 1.58 13.01
C GLN A 63 -13.74 1.65 11.49
N VAL A 64 -14.12 0.58 10.82
CA VAL A 64 -14.10 0.49 9.35
C VAL A 64 -15.53 0.65 8.84
N TYR A 65 -15.75 1.57 7.93
CA TYR A 65 -17.06 1.90 7.38
C TYR A 65 -17.27 1.39 5.95
N GLN A 66 -16.27 0.67 5.43
CA GLN A 66 -16.27 0.16 4.06
C GLN A 66 -15.82 -1.30 4.01
N SER A 67 -16.21 -2.03 2.94
CA SER A 67 -15.67 -3.36 2.66
C SER A 67 -14.18 -3.29 2.35
N ILE A 68 -13.39 -4.20 2.93
CA ILE A 68 -11.93 -4.23 2.78
C ILE A 68 -11.53 -5.27 1.74
N GLY A 69 -10.60 -4.88 0.83
CA GLY A 69 -9.79 -5.76 0.01
C GLY A 69 -8.33 -5.67 0.44
N PHE A 70 -7.60 -6.78 0.37
CA PHE A 70 -6.21 -6.84 0.81
C PHE A 70 -5.27 -7.39 -0.25
N VAL A 71 -4.15 -6.70 -0.44
CA VAL A 71 -3.04 -7.09 -1.29
C VAL A 71 -1.81 -7.29 -0.42
N PRO A 72 -1.39 -8.53 -0.15
CA PRO A 72 -0.21 -8.82 0.67
C PRO A 72 1.09 -8.54 -0.08
N GLN A 73 2.16 -8.28 0.65
CA GLN A 73 3.51 -8.13 0.11
C GLN A 73 3.99 -9.40 -0.61
N PHE A 74 3.74 -10.56 0.01
CA PHE A 74 4.08 -11.86 -0.55
C PHE A 74 2.84 -12.74 -0.63
N PHE A 75 2.67 -13.36 -1.77
CA PHE A 75 1.67 -14.39 -1.97
C PHE A 75 2.30 -15.57 -2.69
N SER A 76 2.26 -16.72 -2.03
CA SER A 76 2.66 -17.99 -2.62
C SER A 76 1.53 -19.00 -2.46
N SER A 77 1.39 -19.85 -3.44
CA SER A 77 0.45 -20.97 -3.37
C SER A 77 1.21 -22.27 -3.58
N PRO A 78 0.96 -23.29 -2.75
CA PRO A 78 1.52 -24.63 -2.99
C PRO A 78 0.86 -25.35 -4.18
N PHE A 79 -0.21 -24.79 -4.73
CA PHE A 79 -0.97 -25.35 -5.84
C PHE A 79 -0.76 -24.55 -7.12
N ALA A 80 -0.83 -25.22 -8.27
CA ALA A 80 -0.73 -24.61 -9.59
C ALA A 80 -2.05 -23.95 -10.01
N TYR A 81 -2.40 -22.83 -9.34
CA TYR A 81 -3.58 -22.04 -9.70
C TYR A 81 -3.36 -21.24 -10.98
N SER A 82 -4.39 -21.17 -11.82
CA SER A 82 -4.41 -20.21 -12.91
C SER A 82 -4.56 -18.76 -12.38
N VAL A 83 -4.21 -17.80 -13.21
CA VAL A 83 -4.45 -16.38 -12.92
C VAL A 83 -5.92 -16.13 -12.61
N LEU A 84 -6.83 -16.71 -13.39
CA LEU A 84 -8.27 -16.57 -13.17
C LEU A 84 -8.70 -17.14 -11.81
N ASP A 85 -8.15 -18.28 -11.39
CA ASP A 85 -8.44 -18.85 -10.07
C ASP A 85 -8.02 -17.90 -8.95
N ILE A 86 -6.83 -17.28 -9.05
CA ILE A 86 -6.35 -16.30 -8.07
C ILE A 86 -7.28 -15.09 -7.99
N VAL A 87 -7.69 -14.54 -9.14
CA VAL A 87 -8.61 -13.37 -9.15
C VAL A 87 -9.98 -13.76 -8.62
N LEU A 88 -10.47 -14.95 -8.96
CA LEU A 88 -11.74 -15.49 -8.48
C LEU A 88 -11.77 -15.66 -6.95
N MET A 89 -10.63 -15.90 -6.29
CA MET A 89 -10.56 -15.91 -4.81
C MET A 89 -11.01 -14.57 -4.20
N GLY A 90 -10.92 -13.46 -4.93
CA GLY A 90 -11.49 -12.16 -4.52
C GLY A 90 -13.01 -12.21 -4.30
N ARG A 91 -13.70 -13.14 -4.94
CA ARG A 91 -15.16 -13.32 -4.81
C ARG A 91 -15.58 -14.10 -3.55
N SER A 92 -14.62 -14.62 -2.77
CA SER A 92 -14.92 -15.50 -1.63
C SER A 92 -15.92 -14.92 -0.62
N THR A 93 -15.95 -13.60 -0.42
CA THR A 93 -16.92 -12.93 0.47
C THR A 93 -18.34 -12.86 -0.10
N HIS A 94 -18.52 -13.07 -1.41
CA HIS A 94 -19.79 -13.05 -2.12
C HIS A 94 -20.35 -14.45 -2.39
N ILE A 95 -19.57 -15.50 -2.08
CA ILE A 95 -19.90 -16.90 -2.31
C ILE A 95 -20.12 -17.57 -0.95
N ASN A 96 -21.24 -18.25 -0.79
CA ASN A 96 -21.50 -19.01 0.42
C ASN A 96 -20.45 -20.10 0.63
N THR A 97 -20.08 -20.39 1.88
CA THR A 97 -18.97 -21.27 2.28
C THR A 97 -18.93 -22.63 1.58
N PHE A 98 -20.07 -23.19 1.23
CA PHE A 98 -20.18 -24.50 0.55
C PHE A 98 -20.62 -24.38 -0.93
N ALA A 99 -20.75 -23.17 -1.45
CA ALA A 99 -21.15 -22.96 -2.83
C ALA A 99 -19.95 -22.90 -3.76
N LYS A 100 -20.18 -23.23 -5.05
CA LYS A 100 -19.20 -22.99 -6.11
C LYS A 100 -19.41 -21.60 -6.70
N PRO A 101 -18.33 -20.97 -7.25
CA PRO A 101 -18.46 -19.75 -8.02
C PRO A 101 -19.48 -19.92 -9.16
N LYS A 102 -20.29 -18.87 -9.39
CA LYS A 102 -21.29 -18.82 -10.47
C LYS A 102 -20.71 -18.09 -11.67
N SER A 103 -21.39 -18.17 -12.82
CA SER A 103 -21.01 -17.45 -14.04
C SER A 103 -20.78 -15.96 -13.82
N HIS A 104 -21.57 -15.33 -12.94
CA HIS A 104 -21.40 -13.92 -12.55
C HIS A 104 -20.06 -13.65 -11.87
N ASP A 105 -19.60 -14.54 -10.99
CA ASP A 105 -18.30 -14.39 -10.30
C ASP A 105 -17.14 -14.47 -11.29
N TYR A 106 -17.22 -15.38 -12.26
CA TYR A 106 -16.25 -15.48 -13.36
C TYR A 106 -16.24 -14.21 -14.22
N GLN A 107 -17.42 -13.63 -14.51
CA GLN A 107 -17.51 -12.38 -15.26
C GLN A 107 -16.83 -11.23 -14.53
N ILE A 108 -17.05 -11.07 -13.21
CA ILE A 108 -16.40 -10.03 -12.41
C ILE A 108 -14.87 -10.25 -12.36
N ALA A 109 -14.43 -11.48 -12.19
CA ALA A 109 -13.00 -11.80 -12.20
C ALA A 109 -12.35 -11.45 -13.56
N MET A 110 -13.02 -11.78 -14.67
CA MET A 110 -12.54 -11.43 -16.01
C MET A 110 -12.56 -9.92 -16.26
N GLN A 111 -13.59 -9.19 -15.79
CA GLN A 111 -13.63 -7.73 -15.87
C GLN A 111 -12.49 -7.07 -15.08
N ALA A 112 -12.13 -7.61 -13.90
CA ALA A 112 -10.99 -7.12 -13.14
C ALA A 112 -9.65 -7.34 -13.87
N LEU A 113 -9.50 -8.46 -14.59
CA LEU A 113 -8.35 -8.71 -15.46
C LEU A 113 -8.35 -7.79 -16.69
N ASP A 114 -9.51 -7.56 -17.30
CA ASP A 114 -9.66 -6.70 -18.47
C ASP A 114 -9.30 -5.24 -18.14
N TYR A 115 -9.76 -4.75 -16.99
CA TYR A 115 -9.43 -3.41 -16.49
C TYR A 115 -7.90 -3.16 -16.40
N LEU A 116 -7.13 -4.21 -16.14
CA LEU A 116 -5.67 -4.16 -16.06
C LEU A 116 -4.96 -4.63 -17.35
N ASN A 117 -5.72 -4.89 -18.43
CA ASN A 117 -5.21 -5.46 -19.69
C ASN A 117 -4.49 -6.82 -19.53
N LEU A 118 -4.95 -7.64 -18.57
CA LEU A 118 -4.32 -8.92 -18.22
C LEU A 118 -5.15 -10.16 -18.60
N THR A 119 -6.22 -10.01 -19.36
CA THR A 119 -7.10 -11.12 -19.81
C THR A 119 -6.34 -12.22 -20.55
N HIS A 120 -5.30 -11.85 -21.31
CA HIS A 120 -4.45 -12.79 -22.04
C HIS A 120 -3.65 -13.72 -21.13
N LEU A 121 -3.55 -13.43 -19.82
CA LEU A 121 -2.88 -14.25 -18.83
C LEU A 121 -3.83 -15.17 -18.05
N ALA A 122 -5.16 -15.05 -18.25
CA ALA A 122 -6.19 -15.69 -17.42
C ALA A 122 -5.95 -17.20 -17.17
N ASN A 123 -5.52 -17.93 -18.21
CA ASN A 123 -5.28 -19.38 -18.15
C ASN A 123 -3.82 -19.75 -17.82
N ARG A 124 -2.93 -18.78 -17.64
CA ARG A 124 -1.55 -19.06 -17.27
C ARG A 124 -1.45 -19.41 -15.79
N GLU A 125 -0.48 -20.24 -15.45
CA GLU A 125 -0.15 -20.53 -14.07
C GLU A 125 0.41 -19.27 -13.39
N PHE A 126 -0.15 -18.89 -12.23
CA PHE A 126 0.27 -17.70 -11.47
C PHE A 126 1.75 -17.74 -11.09
N ALA A 127 2.28 -18.91 -10.73
CA ALA A 127 3.69 -19.10 -10.35
C ALA A 127 4.67 -18.81 -11.50
N SER A 128 4.22 -18.90 -12.77
CA SER A 128 5.05 -18.66 -13.95
C SER A 128 5.20 -17.17 -14.32
N LEU A 129 4.48 -16.27 -13.63
CA LEU A 129 4.46 -14.86 -13.94
C LEU A 129 5.67 -14.11 -13.36
N SER A 130 6.04 -12.97 -13.98
CA SER A 130 7.00 -12.02 -13.40
C SER A 130 6.46 -11.39 -12.11
N GLY A 131 7.35 -10.83 -11.27
CA GLY A 131 6.96 -10.16 -10.04
C GLY A 131 5.93 -9.05 -10.25
N GLY A 132 6.13 -8.19 -11.28
CA GLY A 132 5.18 -7.13 -11.63
C GLY A 132 3.82 -7.67 -12.07
N GLN A 133 3.79 -8.72 -12.90
CA GLN A 133 2.54 -9.36 -13.30
C GLN A 133 1.81 -9.96 -12.09
N ARG A 134 2.52 -10.67 -11.20
CA ARG A 134 1.92 -11.20 -9.97
C ARG A 134 1.29 -10.11 -9.12
N GLN A 135 1.98 -8.99 -8.96
CA GLN A 135 1.47 -7.85 -8.18
C GLN A 135 0.16 -7.29 -8.78
N LEU A 136 0.12 -7.08 -10.10
CA LEU A 136 -1.09 -6.63 -10.78
C LEU A 136 -2.24 -7.64 -10.65
N ILE A 137 -1.97 -8.96 -10.71
CA ILE A 137 -2.99 -9.99 -10.49
C ILE A 137 -3.53 -9.96 -9.05
N LEU A 138 -2.69 -9.70 -8.05
CA LEU A 138 -3.17 -9.55 -6.66
C LEU A 138 -4.04 -8.29 -6.49
N ILE A 139 -3.73 -7.22 -7.22
CA ILE A 139 -4.60 -6.03 -7.27
C ILE A 139 -5.90 -6.37 -8.00
N ALA A 140 -5.86 -7.10 -9.13
CA ALA A 140 -7.07 -7.57 -9.82
C ALA A 140 -7.97 -8.40 -8.88
N ARG A 141 -7.39 -9.28 -8.07
CA ARG A 141 -8.12 -10.04 -7.03
C ARG A 141 -8.82 -9.11 -6.03
N ALA A 142 -8.15 -8.05 -5.58
CA ALA A 142 -8.75 -7.07 -4.67
C ALA A 142 -9.85 -6.26 -5.37
N ILE A 143 -9.70 -5.90 -6.65
CA ILE A 143 -10.75 -5.26 -7.46
C ILE A 143 -11.96 -6.19 -7.58
N ALA A 144 -11.75 -7.47 -7.89
CA ALA A 144 -12.81 -8.46 -8.02
C ALA A 144 -13.62 -8.67 -6.74
N SER A 145 -13.08 -8.35 -5.57
CA SER A 145 -13.82 -8.37 -4.31
C SER A 145 -14.83 -7.23 -4.16
N GLU A 146 -14.85 -6.27 -5.10
CA GLU A 146 -15.71 -5.07 -5.07
C GLU A 146 -15.55 -4.26 -3.77
N CYS A 147 -14.36 -4.33 -3.15
CA CYS A 147 -14.05 -3.56 -1.96
C CYS A 147 -14.15 -2.05 -2.20
N LYS A 148 -14.32 -1.29 -1.10
CA LYS A 148 -14.31 0.18 -1.12
C LYS A 148 -13.11 0.77 -0.37
N LEU A 149 -12.44 -0.03 0.44
CA LEU A 149 -11.18 0.27 1.10
C LEU A 149 -10.17 -0.82 0.70
N MET A 150 -9.08 -0.44 0.03
CA MET A 150 -8.03 -1.37 -0.37
C MET A 150 -6.79 -1.15 0.49
N LEU A 151 -6.35 -2.21 1.17
CA LEU A 151 -5.12 -2.23 1.95
C LEU A 151 -4.03 -2.96 1.14
N LEU A 152 -2.84 -2.35 1.00
CA LEU A 152 -1.72 -2.95 0.27
C LEU A 152 -0.46 -2.92 1.15
N ASP A 153 0.16 -4.08 1.32
CA ASP A 153 1.42 -4.17 2.05
C ASP A 153 2.60 -4.14 1.08
N GLU A 154 3.37 -3.06 1.11
CA GLU A 154 4.54 -2.80 0.26
C GLU A 154 4.37 -3.16 -1.23
N PRO A 155 3.35 -2.61 -1.93
CA PRO A 155 2.95 -3.09 -3.26
C PRO A 155 4.00 -2.87 -4.36
N THR A 156 5.09 -2.16 -4.08
CA THR A 156 6.14 -1.80 -5.03
C THR A 156 7.53 -2.33 -4.67
N SER A 157 7.69 -3.00 -3.50
CA SER A 157 9.00 -3.29 -2.91
C SER A 157 9.90 -4.23 -3.73
N ALA A 158 9.31 -5.13 -4.52
CA ALA A 158 10.04 -6.13 -5.33
C ALA A 158 9.97 -5.84 -6.83
N LEU A 159 9.65 -4.59 -7.22
CA LEU A 159 9.41 -4.20 -8.61
C LEU A 159 10.53 -3.30 -9.13
N ASP A 160 10.83 -3.40 -10.42
CA ASP A 160 11.62 -2.40 -11.14
C ASP A 160 10.86 -1.07 -11.28
N LEU A 161 11.57 0.00 -11.66
CA LEU A 161 11.01 1.35 -11.74
C LEU A 161 9.79 1.45 -12.66
N ALA A 162 9.77 0.73 -13.78
CA ALA A 162 8.66 0.76 -14.73
C ALA A 162 7.40 0.12 -14.12
N ASN A 163 7.55 -1.03 -13.47
CA ASN A 163 6.47 -1.71 -12.77
C ASN A 163 6.00 -0.94 -11.53
N GLN A 164 6.92 -0.29 -10.78
CA GLN A 164 6.56 0.62 -9.69
C GLN A 164 5.66 1.75 -10.19
N ASN A 165 6.04 2.42 -11.28
CA ASN A 165 5.24 3.48 -11.90
C ASN A 165 3.86 2.96 -12.30
N THR A 166 3.77 1.78 -12.91
CA THR A 166 2.50 1.16 -13.30
C THR A 166 1.59 0.96 -12.09
N VAL A 167 2.11 0.41 -10.99
CA VAL A 167 1.32 0.21 -9.76
C VAL A 167 0.88 1.54 -9.16
N LEU A 168 1.79 2.52 -9.00
CA LEU A 168 1.45 3.82 -8.41
C LEU A 168 0.38 4.56 -9.23
N SER A 169 0.52 4.60 -10.57
CA SER A 169 -0.47 5.19 -11.46
C SER A 169 -1.82 4.49 -11.35
N LEU A 170 -1.81 3.16 -11.24
CA LEU A 170 -3.03 2.37 -11.03
C LEU A 170 -3.74 2.73 -9.72
N LEU A 171 -3.01 2.94 -8.61
CA LEU A 171 -3.63 3.35 -7.34
C LEU A 171 -4.37 4.67 -7.49
N GLN A 172 -3.80 5.67 -8.16
CA GLN A 172 -4.46 6.95 -8.43
C GLN A 172 -5.70 6.77 -9.31
N GLN A 173 -5.60 5.95 -10.37
CA GLN A 173 -6.70 5.67 -11.27
C GLN A 173 -7.87 5.00 -10.54
N LEU A 174 -7.61 4.00 -9.68
CA LEU A 174 -8.62 3.32 -8.87
C LEU A 174 -9.39 4.29 -7.95
N VAL A 175 -8.69 5.24 -7.34
CA VAL A 175 -9.35 6.27 -6.50
C VAL A 175 -10.19 7.20 -7.36
N LYS A 176 -9.67 7.69 -8.47
CA LYS A 176 -10.33 8.65 -9.35
C LYS A 176 -11.59 8.05 -10.01
N GLU A 177 -11.49 6.83 -10.54
CA GLU A 177 -12.55 6.21 -11.34
C GLU A 177 -13.53 5.39 -10.48
N HIS A 178 -13.03 4.61 -9.51
CA HIS A 178 -13.85 3.73 -8.67
C HIS A 178 -14.16 4.29 -7.29
N LYS A 179 -13.65 5.49 -6.97
CA LYS A 179 -13.82 6.15 -5.65
C LYS A 179 -13.37 5.25 -4.49
N LEU A 180 -12.34 4.44 -4.74
CA LEU A 180 -11.73 3.62 -3.71
C LEU A 180 -11.02 4.50 -2.67
N THR A 181 -11.00 4.05 -1.44
CA THR A 181 -10.08 4.54 -0.42
C THR A 181 -8.90 3.58 -0.38
N ILE A 182 -7.69 4.08 -0.32
CA ILE A 182 -6.47 3.25 -0.38
C ILE A 182 -5.60 3.52 0.83
N VAL A 183 -5.08 2.44 1.43
CA VAL A 183 -4.01 2.47 2.43
C VAL A 183 -2.90 1.58 1.93
N PHE A 184 -1.71 2.10 1.78
CA PHE A 184 -0.56 1.28 1.40
C PHE A 184 0.65 1.56 2.29
N THR A 185 1.44 0.53 2.57
CA THR A 185 2.71 0.67 3.27
C THR A 185 3.84 0.85 2.28
N THR A 186 4.83 1.63 2.65
CA THR A 186 6.06 1.79 1.87
C THR A 186 7.21 2.23 2.78
N HIS A 187 8.44 2.01 2.32
CA HIS A 187 9.64 2.59 2.91
C HIS A 187 10.26 3.67 2.01
N GLN A 188 9.61 4.03 0.90
CA GLN A 188 10.08 5.01 -0.07
C GLN A 188 9.22 6.29 -0.01
N PRO A 189 9.77 7.43 0.49
CA PRO A 189 9.05 8.70 0.58
C PRO A 189 8.50 9.18 -0.78
N ASN A 190 9.26 8.96 -1.84
CA ASN A 190 8.89 9.41 -3.19
C ASN A 190 7.64 8.69 -3.74
N HIS A 191 7.35 7.46 -3.28
CA HIS A 191 6.09 6.79 -3.62
C HIS A 191 4.90 7.44 -2.92
N ALA A 192 5.07 7.92 -1.70
CA ALA A 192 4.02 8.63 -0.99
C ALA A 192 3.73 9.99 -1.65
N VAL A 193 4.77 10.77 -1.95
CA VAL A 193 4.62 12.06 -2.67
C VAL A 193 3.90 11.87 -4.00
N ALA A 194 4.22 10.79 -4.71
CA ALA A 194 3.66 10.57 -6.05
C ALA A 194 2.14 10.37 -6.04
N VAL A 195 1.56 9.76 -5.00
CA VAL A 195 0.16 9.30 -5.08
C VAL A 195 -0.69 9.59 -3.85
N ALA A 196 -0.11 9.77 -2.66
CA ALA A 196 -0.87 9.89 -1.43
C ALA A 196 -1.25 11.35 -1.13
N ASN A 197 -2.48 11.58 -0.65
CA ASN A 197 -2.89 12.87 -0.11
C ASN A 197 -2.76 12.93 1.42
N LYS A 198 -2.59 11.77 2.07
CA LYS A 198 -2.32 11.65 3.50
C LYS A 198 -1.15 10.72 3.77
N VAL A 199 -0.42 11.01 4.83
CA VAL A 199 0.74 10.23 5.25
C VAL A 199 0.66 9.95 6.74
N LEU A 200 1.06 8.73 7.11
CA LEU A 200 1.31 8.29 8.47
C LEU A 200 2.79 7.89 8.56
N LEU A 201 3.60 8.68 9.27
CA LEU A 201 4.97 8.31 9.59
C LEU A 201 4.98 7.49 10.86
N MET A 202 5.47 6.27 10.77
CA MET A 202 5.59 5.34 11.91
C MET A 202 7.05 5.18 12.33
N ASN A 203 7.38 5.73 13.50
CA ASN A 203 8.62 5.51 14.20
C ASN A 203 8.30 4.90 15.57
N LYS A 204 9.25 4.14 16.17
CA LYS A 204 9.09 3.55 17.50
C LYS A 204 8.78 4.56 18.60
N GLN A 205 9.19 5.82 18.43
CA GLN A 205 9.04 6.88 19.43
C GLN A 205 7.89 7.85 19.13
N ASN A 206 7.60 8.09 17.85
CA ASN A 206 6.60 9.08 17.43
C ASN A 206 5.83 8.59 16.21
N VAL A 207 4.57 8.95 16.18
CA VAL A 207 3.71 8.77 15.02
C VAL A 207 3.20 10.13 14.60
N LEU A 208 3.38 10.48 13.32
CA LEU A 208 2.87 11.70 12.74
C LEU A 208 1.87 11.36 11.65
N PHE A 209 0.71 12.02 11.69
CA PHE A 209 -0.34 11.85 10.67
C PHE A 209 -0.81 13.20 10.18
N GLY A 210 -1.01 13.35 8.89
CA GLY A 210 -1.52 14.58 8.28
C GLY A 210 -1.55 14.54 6.76
N LEU A 211 -1.71 15.72 6.16
CA LEU A 211 -1.57 15.88 4.71
C LEU A 211 -0.12 15.58 4.28
N THR A 212 0.03 15.06 3.07
CA THR A 212 1.35 14.68 2.53
C THR A 212 2.33 15.85 2.59
N ASP A 213 1.91 17.04 2.16
CA ASP A 213 2.77 18.21 2.09
C ASP A 213 3.17 18.74 3.49
N ASP A 214 2.33 18.55 4.51
CA ASP A 214 2.61 18.99 5.89
C ASP A 214 3.54 18.00 6.62
N VAL A 215 3.41 16.72 6.35
CA VAL A 215 4.08 15.66 7.11
C VAL A 215 5.40 15.22 6.44
N LEU A 216 5.47 15.18 5.11
CA LEU A 216 6.68 14.80 4.39
C LEU A 216 7.64 15.99 4.27
N THR A 217 8.39 16.25 5.33
CA THR A 217 9.46 17.24 5.36
C THR A 217 10.83 16.57 5.46
N ALA A 218 11.89 17.28 5.06
CA ALA A 218 13.27 16.78 5.21
C ALA A 218 13.58 16.42 6.67
N GLU A 219 13.10 17.24 7.61
CA GLU A 219 13.31 17.04 9.04
C GLU A 219 12.64 15.75 9.53
N ASN A 220 11.34 15.58 9.26
CA ASN A 220 10.58 14.40 9.68
C ASN A 220 11.15 13.11 9.08
N LEU A 221 11.55 13.16 7.79
CA LEU A 221 12.15 12.00 7.13
C LEU A 221 13.58 11.70 7.64
N THR A 222 14.37 12.73 7.97
CA THR A 222 15.68 12.56 8.59
C THR A 222 15.53 11.87 9.94
N GLN A 223 14.56 12.26 10.77
CA GLN A 223 14.25 11.62 12.04
C GLN A 223 13.73 10.19 11.86
N LEU A 224 12.88 9.95 10.83
CA LEU A 224 12.31 8.64 10.55
C LEU A 224 13.35 7.62 10.12
N PHE A 225 14.26 8.02 9.23
CA PHE A 225 15.23 7.11 8.60
C PHE A 225 16.60 7.13 9.26
N TYR A 226 16.85 8.05 10.23
CA TYR A 226 18.16 8.28 10.86
C TYR A 226 19.26 8.55 9.83
N LEU A 227 18.89 9.23 8.75
CA LEU A 227 19.76 9.58 7.63
C LEU A 227 19.36 10.96 7.12
N PRO A 228 20.29 11.91 6.90
CA PRO A 228 19.97 13.20 6.38
C PRO A 228 19.21 13.10 5.04
N MET A 229 18.10 13.81 4.94
CA MET A 229 17.25 13.84 3.75
C MET A 229 17.22 15.26 3.19
N LEU A 230 17.42 15.38 1.88
CA LEU A 230 17.25 16.64 1.15
C LEU A 230 15.93 16.64 0.40
N VAL A 231 15.29 17.79 0.34
CA VAL A 231 14.16 18.06 -0.55
C VAL A 231 14.68 18.71 -1.80
N GLN A 232 14.33 18.19 -2.95
CA GLN A 232 14.63 18.78 -4.25
C GLN A 232 13.32 18.98 -5.02
N GLU A 233 13.14 20.19 -5.54
CA GLU A 233 12.11 20.49 -6.51
C GLU A 233 12.69 20.36 -7.91
N ALA A 234 12.02 19.62 -8.76
CA ALA A 234 12.41 19.41 -10.14
C ALA A 234 11.23 19.67 -11.07
N GLN A 235 11.51 19.96 -12.33
CA GLN A 235 10.50 20.15 -13.36
C GLN A 235 10.72 19.19 -14.51
N TYR A 236 9.64 18.58 -14.98
CA TYR A 236 9.62 17.75 -16.18
C TYR A 236 8.36 18.03 -16.98
N GLN A 237 8.49 18.37 -18.27
CA GLN A 237 7.35 18.69 -19.16
C GLN A 237 6.34 19.69 -18.53
N ASN A 238 6.86 20.78 -17.94
CA ASN A 238 6.08 21.83 -17.24
C ASN A 238 5.34 21.40 -15.98
N HIS A 239 5.60 20.19 -15.46
CA HIS A 239 5.09 19.73 -14.16
C HIS A 239 6.22 19.81 -13.13
N GLY A 240 5.95 20.57 -12.03
CA GLY A 240 6.81 20.56 -10.86
C GLY A 240 6.56 19.32 -10.02
N PHE A 241 7.62 18.75 -9.45
CA PHE A 241 7.50 17.65 -8.51
C PHE A 241 8.57 17.74 -7.41
N THR A 242 8.19 17.31 -6.22
CA THR A 242 9.09 17.23 -5.06
C THR A 242 9.70 15.84 -5.00
N HIS A 243 11.00 15.78 -4.70
CA HIS A 243 11.75 14.54 -4.57
C HIS A 243 12.60 14.56 -3.31
N PHE A 244 12.59 13.44 -2.56
CA PHE A 244 13.42 13.27 -1.37
C PHE A 244 14.65 12.45 -1.70
N VAL A 245 15.83 13.00 -1.37
CA VAL A 245 17.13 12.40 -1.68
C VAL A 245 17.86 12.10 -0.37
N PRO A 246 18.19 10.82 -0.08
CA PRO A 246 19.00 10.49 1.08
C PRO A 246 20.45 10.91 0.86
N VAL A 247 21.09 11.47 1.89
CA VAL A 247 22.51 11.83 1.87
C VAL A 247 23.30 10.75 2.60
N TYR A 248 23.97 9.90 1.84
CA TYR A 248 24.78 8.82 2.38
C TYR A 248 26.15 9.33 2.83
N ASP A 249 26.71 8.79 3.92
CA ASP A 249 28.03 9.17 4.46
C ASP A 249 29.15 9.03 3.45
N SER A 250 29.08 8.07 2.55
CA SER A 250 30.03 7.88 1.45
C SER A 250 30.11 9.08 0.51
N VAL A 251 29.03 9.85 0.38
CA VAL A 251 29.00 11.10 -0.43
C VAL A 251 29.73 12.21 0.31
N LEU A 252 29.55 12.29 1.62
CA LEU A 252 30.21 13.30 2.50
C LEU A 252 31.70 13.07 2.65
N SER A 253 32.12 11.80 2.62
CA SER A 253 33.55 11.41 2.73
C SER A 253 34.37 11.57 1.44
N GLY A 254 33.76 12.07 0.36
CA GLY A 254 34.47 12.38 -0.89
C GLY A 254 34.80 11.18 -1.78
N PHE A 255 34.30 9.99 -1.49
CA PHE A 255 34.53 8.77 -2.28
C PHE A 255 33.82 8.72 -3.64
N HIS A 256 32.93 9.65 -3.94
CA HIS A 256 32.23 9.67 -5.24
C HIS A 256 32.39 11.01 -5.94
N ARG A 257 33.42 11.11 -6.82
CA ARG A 257 33.41 12.08 -7.91
C ARG A 257 32.58 11.52 -9.06
N ILE A 258 31.29 11.84 -9.10
CA ILE A 258 30.52 11.68 -10.35
C ILE A 258 31.09 12.70 -11.32
N LYS A 259 31.82 12.24 -12.36
CA LYS A 259 32.19 13.09 -13.50
C LYS A 259 30.86 13.60 -14.09
N LYS A 260 30.71 14.93 -14.11
CA LYS A 260 29.66 15.58 -14.90
C LYS A 260 29.84 15.15 -16.36
N CYS A 261 28.87 14.46 -16.92
CA CYS A 261 28.71 14.31 -18.36
C CYS A 261 28.19 15.59 -18.96
#